data_a59a3a5488c45d41cc399a1f5a41bc4c
#
_entry.id   a59a3a5488c45d41cc399a1f5a41bc4c
#
_cell.length_a   1.000
_cell.length_b   1.000
_cell.length_c   1.000
_cell.angle_alpha   90.00
_cell.angle_beta   90.00
_cell.angle_gamma   90.00
#
_symmetry.space_group_name_H-M   'P 1'
#
loop_
_entity.id
_entity.type
_entity.pdbx_description
1 polymer ?
#
loop_
_entity_poly.entity_id
_entity_poly.type
_entity_poly.pdbx_seq_one_letter_code
_entity_poly.pdbx_strand_id
1 'polypeptide(L)'
;KRGKDEKPKITFKTEHSISSPQRLPEFVGSADYLSLYNEALNNDGEPDLFSAELIEKFRTSTDRDLYPDTDWIGELLRKNTHNHRYTLNVRGGSARSRYFVSGAYYTESGIYKGNPTEKYDTNIGLDRFNLRSNIDMDVTSTTLVSIDLAGQYLIGNYPGESSSTIFRSMLITPPYCFPAVYSDGTVATYEQERGVNMRNPYNQLMNSGYTRQWRTGIQSKVGVRQKLDFITKGLSAKVNVSYDFDATFKSIRSYNPSRYHATGRDENGNLTFIQVVSGTPDLSDLKDNGIEAQKKIYIDAAINYKRIFAEKHDVSGMLLYMQKETQLKTQPLPYRKQGLVGRFSYSYDGRYFLEGNFGYTGSEAFAKNHRFGFFPAVGLAYYLSNEPFYPGVLKNYINKIKLRASVGKTGNDTTSDRFIYRPT
;
A
#
# COMPACT_ATOMS: atom_id res chain seq x y z
N LYS A 1 13.97 -9.36 -12.35
CA LYS A 1 15.32 -9.74 -12.79
C LYS A 1 15.26 -11.07 -13.50
N ARG A 2 16.20 -11.35 -14.39
CA ARG A 2 16.37 -12.63 -15.11
C ARG A 2 17.74 -13.20 -14.82
N GLY A 3 17.88 -14.52 -14.93
CA GLY A 3 19.17 -15.20 -14.95
C GLY A 3 19.99 -14.83 -16.18
N LYS A 4 21.26 -15.12 -16.13
CA LYS A 4 22.20 -14.95 -17.25
C LYS A 4 22.93 -16.28 -17.49
N ASP A 5 23.53 -16.43 -18.66
CA ASP A 5 24.46 -17.50 -18.94
C ASP A 5 25.77 -17.23 -18.17
N GLU A 6 25.78 -17.65 -16.92
CA GLU A 6 26.92 -17.47 -15.99
C GLU A 6 26.86 -18.55 -14.90
N LYS A 7 28.01 -18.82 -14.25
CA LYS A 7 28.05 -19.69 -13.08
C LYS A 7 27.09 -19.19 -11.99
N PRO A 8 26.52 -20.08 -11.18
CA PRO A 8 25.63 -19.68 -10.09
C PRO A 8 26.27 -18.60 -9.19
N LYS A 9 25.55 -17.48 -9.02
CA LYS A 9 25.95 -16.39 -8.12
C LYS A 9 24.94 -16.28 -7.00
N ILE A 10 25.39 -16.50 -5.78
CA ILE A 10 24.60 -16.36 -4.56
C ILE A 10 24.93 -14.98 -3.97
N THR A 11 23.88 -14.25 -3.57
CA THR A 11 24.01 -12.96 -2.90
C THR A 11 23.09 -12.95 -1.70
N PHE A 12 23.65 -12.76 -0.53
CA PHE A 12 22.92 -12.48 0.70
C PHE A 12 23.03 -11.00 1.02
N LYS A 13 21.90 -10.38 1.39
CA LYS A 13 21.83 -8.98 1.79
C LYS A 13 21.02 -8.88 3.08
N THR A 14 21.54 -8.16 4.05
CA THR A 14 20.83 -7.76 5.25
C THR A 14 20.70 -6.24 5.29
N GLU A 15 19.54 -5.76 5.71
CA GLU A 15 19.24 -4.34 5.86
C GLU A 15 18.57 -4.15 7.23
N HIS A 16 19.13 -3.26 8.04
CA HIS A 16 18.58 -2.85 9.32
C HIS A 16 18.28 -1.37 9.24
N SER A 17 17.08 -0.99 9.63
CA SER A 17 16.63 0.40 9.55
C SER A 17 16.03 0.82 10.88
N ILE A 18 16.29 2.05 11.26
CA ILE A 18 15.62 2.75 12.35
C ILE A 18 14.72 3.81 11.71
N SER A 19 13.45 3.78 12.07
CA SER A 19 12.47 4.76 11.60
C SER A 19 11.97 5.59 12.76
N SER A 20 11.88 6.90 12.56
CA SER A 20 11.33 7.84 13.54
C SER A 20 10.34 8.79 12.87
N PRO A 21 9.33 9.29 13.56
CA PRO A 21 8.45 10.33 13.04
C PRO A 21 9.27 11.57 12.66
N GLN A 22 9.06 12.09 11.48
CA GLN A 22 9.73 13.33 11.05
C GLN A 22 9.20 14.56 11.78
N ARG A 23 7.90 14.55 12.11
CA ARG A 23 7.24 15.65 12.79
C ARG A 23 6.03 15.11 13.55
N LEU A 24 5.95 15.43 14.81
CA LEU A 24 4.77 15.26 15.66
C LEU A 24 4.33 16.66 16.14
N PRO A 25 3.04 16.90 16.33
CA PRO A 25 2.58 18.13 16.93
C PRO A 25 3.02 18.18 18.41
N GLU A 26 3.28 19.37 18.90
CA GLU A 26 3.50 19.64 20.30
C GLU A 26 2.21 20.22 20.90
N PHE A 27 1.83 19.75 22.06
CA PHE A 27 0.63 20.20 22.76
C PHE A 27 1.01 20.90 24.05
N VAL A 28 0.16 21.83 24.46
CA VAL A 28 0.27 22.49 25.77
C VAL A 28 -0.20 21.55 26.88
N GLY A 29 0.29 21.75 28.10
CA GLY A 29 -0.17 21.03 29.27
C GLY A 29 -1.57 21.47 29.71
N SER A 30 -2.13 20.75 30.70
CA SER A 30 -3.52 20.91 31.13
C SER A 30 -3.82 22.31 31.63
N ALA A 31 -2.99 22.90 32.47
CA ALA A 31 -3.22 24.26 33.01
C ALA A 31 -3.25 25.31 31.89
N ASP A 32 -2.33 25.22 30.94
CA ASP A 32 -2.26 26.16 29.82
C ASP A 32 -3.43 25.94 28.84
N TYR A 33 -3.83 24.68 28.62
CA TYR A 33 -5.01 24.34 27.80
C TYR A 33 -6.27 25.01 28.39
N LEU A 34 -6.51 24.85 29.70
CA LEU A 34 -7.68 25.43 30.38
C LEU A 34 -7.65 26.95 30.33
N SER A 35 -6.46 27.59 30.52
CA SER A 35 -6.29 29.03 30.40
C SER A 35 -6.60 29.54 28.99
N LEU A 36 -6.06 28.90 27.96
CA LEU A 36 -6.32 29.25 26.56
C LEU A 36 -7.79 29.02 26.16
N TYR A 37 -8.44 28.02 26.76
CA TYR A 37 -9.85 27.76 26.51
C TYR A 37 -10.71 28.90 27.07
N ASN A 38 -10.44 29.39 28.30
CA ASN A 38 -11.11 30.57 28.87
C ASN A 38 -10.85 31.82 28.01
N GLU A 39 -9.61 32.01 27.53
CA GLU A 39 -9.27 33.13 26.65
C GLU A 39 -10.09 33.08 25.35
N ALA A 40 -10.29 31.91 24.79
CA ALA A 40 -11.13 31.74 23.59
C ALA A 40 -12.58 32.09 23.88
N LEU A 41 -13.15 31.62 25.00
CA LEU A 41 -14.51 31.97 25.41
C LEU A 41 -14.67 33.48 25.62
N ASN A 42 -13.73 34.14 26.30
CA ASN A 42 -13.74 35.59 26.53
C ASN A 42 -13.69 36.37 25.21
N ASN A 43 -12.93 35.90 24.22
CA ASN A 43 -12.91 36.50 22.87
C ASN A 43 -14.26 36.41 22.17
N ASP A 44 -15.06 35.35 22.46
CA ASP A 44 -16.41 35.16 21.95
C ASP A 44 -17.48 35.89 22.82
N GLY A 45 -17.05 36.56 23.91
CA GLY A 45 -17.97 37.27 24.84
C GLY A 45 -18.62 36.36 25.88
N GLU A 46 -18.15 35.13 26.02
CA GLU A 46 -18.64 34.15 26.99
C GLU A 46 -17.79 34.19 28.29
N PRO A 47 -18.39 33.85 29.45
CA PRO A 47 -17.65 33.83 30.72
C PRO A 47 -16.67 32.64 30.78
N ASP A 48 -15.69 32.76 31.69
CA ASP A 48 -14.76 31.68 32.03
C ASP A 48 -15.51 30.39 32.40
N LEU A 49 -15.14 29.29 31.76
CA LEU A 49 -15.65 27.96 32.09
C LEU A 49 -14.88 27.35 33.29
N PHE A 50 -13.58 27.61 33.38
CA PHE A 50 -12.69 27.06 34.38
C PHE A 50 -12.23 28.14 35.35
N SER A 51 -12.42 27.92 36.66
CA SER A 51 -11.99 28.87 37.65
C SER A 51 -10.45 28.94 37.77
N ALA A 52 -9.92 30.08 38.13
CA ALA A 52 -8.48 30.29 38.37
C ALA A 52 -7.92 29.28 39.39
N GLU A 53 -8.69 28.96 40.45
CA GLU A 53 -8.32 27.98 41.47
C GLU A 53 -8.18 26.56 40.85
N LEU A 54 -9.11 26.19 39.98
CA LEU A 54 -9.05 24.87 39.28
C LEU A 54 -7.82 24.81 38.38
N ILE A 55 -7.53 25.84 37.60
CA ILE A 55 -6.37 25.91 36.70
C ILE A 55 -5.09 25.78 37.53
N GLU A 56 -5.01 26.45 38.71
CA GLU A 56 -3.85 26.35 39.58
C GLU A 56 -3.69 24.94 40.19
N LYS A 57 -4.79 24.23 40.48
CA LYS A 57 -4.73 22.80 40.89
C LYS A 57 -4.13 21.92 39.79
N PHE A 58 -4.48 22.11 38.53
CA PHE A 58 -3.88 21.38 37.39
C PHE A 58 -2.38 21.73 37.23
N ARG A 59 -1.96 22.96 37.59
CA ARG A 59 -0.56 23.38 37.50
C ARG A 59 0.30 22.82 38.61
N THR A 60 -0.18 22.83 39.83
CA THR A 60 0.62 22.59 41.03
C THR A 60 0.39 21.23 41.70
N SER A 61 -0.76 20.59 41.46
CA SER A 61 -1.09 19.32 42.11
C SER A 61 -0.14 18.20 41.71
N THR A 62 0.25 17.37 42.67
CA THR A 62 0.96 16.11 42.46
C THR A 62 -0.01 14.93 42.25
N ASP A 63 -1.31 15.11 42.55
CA ASP A 63 -2.34 14.09 42.32
C ASP A 63 -2.78 14.09 40.87
N ARG A 64 -2.07 13.30 40.04
CA ARG A 64 -2.34 13.17 38.60
C ARG A 64 -3.52 12.28 38.27
N ASP A 65 -4.11 11.61 39.23
CA ASP A 65 -5.39 10.89 39.02
C ASP A 65 -6.55 11.88 38.95
N LEU A 66 -6.59 12.88 39.85
CA LEU A 66 -7.67 13.86 39.88
C LEU A 66 -7.39 15.11 39.04
N TYR A 67 -6.11 15.46 38.85
CA TYR A 67 -5.65 16.62 38.06
C TYR A 67 -4.64 16.15 37.02
N PRO A 68 -5.09 15.39 36.02
CA PRO A 68 -4.21 14.82 34.99
C PRO A 68 -3.58 15.88 34.10
N ASP A 69 -2.41 15.54 33.57
CA ASP A 69 -1.67 16.32 32.58
C ASP A 69 -1.04 15.31 31.60
N THR A 70 -1.87 14.78 30.73
CA THR A 70 -1.51 13.59 29.92
C THR A 70 -0.92 14.00 28.58
N ASP A 71 0.36 13.74 28.38
CA ASP A 71 1.02 13.80 27.07
C ASP A 71 0.68 12.53 26.28
N TRP A 72 -0.42 12.57 25.50
CA TRP A 72 -0.88 11.43 24.73
C TRP A 72 0.14 10.91 23.72
N ILE A 73 0.96 11.78 23.13
CA ILE A 73 2.00 11.40 22.18
C ILE A 73 3.14 10.69 22.92
N GLY A 74 3.62 11.27 24.00
CA GLY A 74 4.65 10.68 24.83
C GLY A 74 4.21 9.35 25.45
N GLU A 75 2.95 9.23 25.88
CA GLU A 75 2.40 8.02 26.45
C GLU A 75 2.30 6.87 25.43
N LEU A 76 1.86 7.14 24.20
CA LEU A 76 1.45 6.09 23.26
C LEU A 76 2.43 5.84 22.12
N LEU A 77 3.36 6.74 21.83
CA LEU A 77 4.30 6.58 20.74
C LEU A 77 5.73 6.33 21.21
N ARG A 78 6.39 5.42 20.50
CA ARG A 78 7.84 5.21 20.60
C ARG A 78 8.55 6.29 19.81
N LYS A 79 9.72 6.70 20.27
CA LYS A 79 10.59 7.63 19.52
C LYS A 79 11.12 7.00 18.24
N ASN A 80 11.41 5.70 18.26
CA ASN A 80 11.98 4.96 17.15
C ASN A 80 11.36 3.58 17.04
N THR A 81 11.37 3.04 15.81
CA THR A 81 11.03 1.64 15.49
C THR A 81 12.16 1.00 14.71
N HIS A 82 12.19 -0.33 14.69
CA HIS A 82 13.24 -1.10 14.04
C HIS A 82 12.61 -1.98 12.95
N ASN A 83 13.26 -2.00 11.79
CA ASN A 83 12.88 -2.82 10.66
C ASN A 83 14.08 -3.64 10.20
N HIS A 84 13.86 -4.90 9.89
CA HIS A 84 14.91 -5.79 9.44
C HIS A 84 14.50 -6.46 8.14
N ARG A 85 15.41 -6.55 7.18
CA ARG A 85 15.20 -7.28 5.94
C ARG A 85 16.39 -8.18 5.64
N TYR A 86 16.09 -9.43 5.34
CA TYR A 86 17.05 -10.43 4.90
C TYR A 86 16.67 -10.88 3.49
N THR A 87 17.61 -10.86 2.57
CA THR A 87 17.35 -11.23 1.17
C THR A 87 18.43 -12.17 0.68
N LEU A 88 18.03 -13.34 0.18
CA LEU A 88 18.88 -14.30 -0.50
C LEU A 88 18.50 -14.34 -1.97
N ASN A 89 19.47 -14.12 -2.85
CA ASN A 89 19.29 -14.24 -4.29
C ASN A 89 20.25 -15.27 -4.85
N VAL A 90 19.75 -16.11 -5.73
CA VAL A 90 20.51 -17.06 -6.51
C VAL A 90 20.21 -16.81 -7.98
N ARG A 91 21.23 -16.57 -8.77
CA ARG A 91 21.08 -16.43 -10.22
C ARG A 91 22.18 -17.18 -10.95
N GLY A 92 21.87 -17.65 -12.12
CA GLY A 92 22.83 -18.36 -12.95
C GLY A 92 22.15 -18.93 -14.18
N GLY A 93 22.87 -19.74 -14.89
CA GLY A 93 22.33 -20.44 -16.03
C GLY A 93 23.37 -20.96 -16.98
N SER A 94 22.90 -21.50 -18.05
CA SER A 94 23.64 -21.94 -19.21
C SER A 94 23.02 -21.31 -20.48
N ALA A 95 23.62 -21.59 -21.63
CA ALA A 95 23.07 -21.16 -22.92
C ALA A 95 21.57 -21.57 -23.12
N ARG A 96 21.17 -22.69 -22.52
CA ARG A 96 19.80 -23.22 -22.68
C ARG A 96 18.84 -22.89 -21.53
N SER A 97 19.35 -22.64 -20.32
CA SER A 97 18.49 -22.41 -19.15
C SER A 97 19.08 -21.34 -18.26
N ARG A 98 18.29 -20.33 -17.94
CA ARG A 98 18.69 -19.20 -17.09
C ARG A 98 17.66 -19.05 -15.99
N TYR A 99 18.11 -18.85 -14.77
CA TYR A 99 17.25 -18.74 -13.61
C TYR A 99 17.65 -17.62 -12.67
N PHE A 100 16.65 -17.07 -12.01
CA PHE A 100 16.77 -16.15 -10.90
C PHE A 100 15.77 -16.57 -9.82
N VAL A 101 16.27 -16.88 -8.62
CA VAL A 101 15.46 -17.20 -7.45
C VAL A 101 15.81 -16.21 -6.35
N SER A 102 14.80 -15.68 -5.66
CA SER A 102 14.97 -14.74 -4.57
C SER A 102 14.00 -15.09 -3.44
N GLY A 103 14.55 -15.24 -2.21
CA GLY A 103 13.77 -15.30 -0.97
C GLY A 103 14.07 -14.06 -0.14
N ALA A 104 13.05 -13.47 0.49
CA ALA A 104 13.22 -12.37 1.42
C ALA A 104 12.29 -12.49 2.60
N TYR A 105 12.80 -12.18 3.79
CA TYR A 105 12.05 -11.98 5.01
C TYR A 105 12.20 -10.52 5.45
N TYR A 106 11.10 -9.91 5.85
CA TYR A 106 11.04 -8.55 6.35
C TYR A 106 10.19 -8.54 7.61
N THR A 107 10.69 -7.92 8.67
CA THR A 107 9.94 -7.69 9.91
C THR A 107 9.98 -6.21 10.27
N GLU A 108 8.88 -5.72 10.80
CA GLU A 108 8.68 -4.32 11.18
C GLU A 108 7.94 -4.23 12.50
N SER A 109 8.45 -3.41 13.41
CA SER A 109 7.79 -3.04 14.66
C SER A 109 6.99 -1.76 14.48
N GLY A 110 5.77 -1.72 15.02
CA GLY A 110 4.93 -0.52 14.98
C GLY A 110 5.42 0.58 15.92
N ILE A 111 4.98 1.80 15.65
CA ILE A 111 5.35 2.98 16.43
C ILE A 111 4.63 3.10 17.77
N TYR A 112 3.46 2.47 17.92
CA TYR A 112 2.72 2.50 19.17
C TYR A 112 3.42 1.68 20.26
N LYS A 113 3.35 2.15 21.50
CA LYS A 113 3.84 1.46 22.69
C LYS A 113 2.83 0.39 23.13
N GLY A 114 2.48 -0.54 22.22
CA GLY A 114 1.67 -1.70 22.63
C GLY A 114 2.40 -2.51 23.70
N ASN A 115 1.66 -3.22 24.52
CA ASN A 115 2.20 -4.09 25.54
C ASN A 115 1.44 -5.45 25.47
N PRO A 116 2.15 -6.58 25.51
CA PRO A 116 1.47 -7.85 25.66
C PRO A 116 0.79 -7.89 27.03
N THR A 117 -0.51 -8.14 27.04
CA THR A 117 -1.27 -8.38 28.26
C THR A 117 -1.38 -9.89 28.47
N GLU A 118 -1.83 -10.33 29.65
CA GLU A 118 -2.12 -11.75 29.89
C GLU A 118 -3.18 -12.31 28.93
N LYS A 119 -4.06 -11.42 28.41
CA LYS A 119 -5.17 -11.81 27.52
C LYS A 119 -4.78 -11.80 26.04
N TYR A 120 -3.95 -10.87 25.59
CA TYR A 120 -3.54 -10.71 24.18
C TYR A 120 -2.39 -9.73 24.01
N ASP A 121 -1.78 -9.74 22.83
CA ASP A 121 -0.69 -8.84 22.45
C ASP A 121 -1.23 -7.68 21.61
N THR A 122 -1.04 -6.45 22.09
CA THR A 122 -1.41 -5.20 21.42
C THR A 122 -0.26 -4.57 20.62
N ASN A 123 0.94 -5.20 20.62
CA ASN A 123 2.05 -4.68 19.83
C ASN A 123 1.72 -4.77 18.34
N ILE A 124 1.87 -3.64 17.66
CA ILE A 124 1.75 -3.61 16.21
C ILE A 124 3.02 -4.17 15.61
N GLY A 125 2.87 -5.13 14.73
CA GLY A 125 3.97 -5.76 14.04
C GLY A 125 3.56 -6.34 12.69
N LEU A 126 4.54 -6.47 11.81
CA LEU A 126 4.35 -7.00 10.48
C LEU A 126 5.52 -7.89 10.10
N ASP A 127 5.22 -9.13 9.72
CA ASP A 127 6.16 -10.06 9.12
C ASP A 127 5.77 -10.34 7.67
N ARG A 128 6.74 -10.28 6.77
CA ARG A 128 6.50 -10.49 5.35
C ARG A 128 7.54 -11.40 4.74
N PHE A 129 7.06 -12.48 4.15
CA PHE A 129 7.86 -13.43 3.38
C PHE A 129 7.61 -13.22 1.90
N ASN A 130 8.66 -13.15 1.11
CA ASN A 130 8.58 -13.04 -0.34
C ASN A 130 9.42 -14.13 -0.98
N LEU A 131 8.85 -14.79 -1.97
CA LEU A 131 9.55 -15.74 -2.83
C LEU A 131 9.36 -15.32 -4.28
N ARG A 132 10.40 -15.37 -5.08
CA ARG A 132 10.35 -15.15 -6.53
C ARG A 132 11.24 -16.11 -7.27
N SER A 133 10.72 -16.70 -8.33
CA SER A 133 11.47 -17.54 -9.25
C SER A 133 11.15 -17.13 -10.69
N ASN A 134 12.17 -16.84 -11.47
CA ASN A 134 12.06 -16.55 -12.90
C ASN A 134 13.00 -17.49 -13.63
N ILE A 135 12.45 -18.28 -14.53
CA ILE A 135 13.18 -19.29 -15.31
C ILE A 135 12.92 -19.05 -16.79
N ASP A 136 13.97 -19.00 -17.56
CA ASP A 136 13.94 -18.97 -19.03
C ASP A 136 14.62 -20.22 -19.58
N MET A 137 13.95 -20.94 -20.48
CA MET A 137 14.45 -22.16 -21.11
C MET A 137 14.36 -22.03 -22.62
N ASP A 138 15.50 -22.11 -23.31
CA ASP A 138 15.55 -22.27 -24.76
C ASP A 138 15.31 -23.75 -25.08
N VAL A 139 14.05 -24.13 -25.28
CA VAL A 139 13.62 -25.50 -25.56
C VAL A 139 14.13 -25.95 -26.93
N THR A 140 14.15 -25.01 -27.88
CA THR A 140 14.83 -25.16 -29.17
C THR A 140 15.64 -23.91 -29.48
N SER A 141 16.38 -23.86 -30.57
CA SER A 141 17.07 -22.65 -31.04
C SER A 141 16.14 -21.47 -31.36
N THR A 142 14.86 -21.77 -31.56
CA THR A 142 13.84 -20.79 -31.95
C THR A 142 12.73 -20.62 -30.93
N THR A 143 12.63 -21.50 -29.91
CA THR A 143 11.54 -21.53 -28.92
C THR A 143 12.09 -21.24 -27.53
N LEU A 144 11.63 -20.15 -26.92
CA LEU A 144 11.88 -19.78 -25.53
C LEU A 144 10.63 -19.96 -24.69
N VAL A 145 10.72 -20.72 -23.62
CA VAL A 145 9.70 -20.82 -22.57
C VAL A 145 10.14 -20.04 -21.34
N SER A 146 9.30 -19.18 -20.81
CA SER A 146 9.54 -18.41 -19.60
C SER A 146 8.50 -18.75 -18.53
N ILE A 147 8.95 -19.00 -17.31
CA ILE A 147 8.10 -19.23 -16.13
C ILE A 147 8.48 -18.21 -15.08
N ASP A 148 7.52 -17.39 -14.68
CA ASP A 148 7.66 -16.40 -13.62
C ASP A 148 6.69 -16.74 -12.48
N LEU A 149 7.22 -16.94 -11.28
CA LEU A 149 6.44 -17.19 -10.07
C LEU A 149 6.86 -16.17 -9.01
N ALA A 150 5.88 -15.58 -8.33
CA ALA A 150 6.12 -14.76 -7.15
C ALA A 150 5.06 -15.06 -6.09
N GLY A 151 5.48 -15.21 -4.85
CA GLY A 151 4.63 -15.39 -3.69
C GLY A 151 4.97 -14.36 -2.63
N GLN A 152 3.94 -13.84 -1.97
CA GLN A 152 4.06 -13.01 -0.79
C GLN A 152 3.14 -13.56 0.29
N TYR A 153 3.65 -13.69 1.50
CA TYR A 153 2.87 -14.00 2.69
C TYR A 153 3.17 -12.95 3.74
N LEU A 154 2.12 -12.33 4.28
CA LEU A 154 2.20 -11.26 5.25
C LEU A 154 1.37 -11.66 6.47
N ILE A 155 1.96 -11.48 7.65
CA ILE A 155 1.31 -11.64 8.94
C ILE A 155 1.37 -10.28 9.62
N GLY A 156 0.21 -9.74 10.01
CA GLY A 156 0.10 -8.49 10.74
C GLY A 156 -0.63 -8.69 12.06
N ASN A 157 -0.15 -8.04 13.12
CA ASN A 157 -0.83 -7.93 14.40
C ASN A 157 -1.19 -6.47 14.64
N TYR A 158 -2.42 -6.20 15.03
CA TYR A 158 -2.96 -4.85 15.23
C TYR A 158 -3.85 -4.83 16.47
N PRO A 159 -4.03 -3.67 17.15
CA PRO A 159 -5.06 -3.51 18.17
C PRO A 159 -6.46 -3.71 17.58
N GLY A 160 -7.45 -3.89 18.42
CA GLY A 160 -8.85 -4.03 17.99
C GLY A 160 -9.39 -2.77 17.34
N GLU A 161 -8.95 -1.59 17.81
CA GLU A 161 -9.28 -0.30 17.20
C GLU A 161 -8.27 0.05 16.10
N SER A 162 -8.71 0.81 15.08
CA SER A 162 -7.84 1.18 13.97
C SER A 162 -6.75 2.16 14.39
N SER A 163 -5.54 2.01 13.82
CA SER A 163 -4.42 2.92 14.08
C SER A 163 -4.77 4.38 13.76
N SER A 164 -5.60 4.63 12.75
CA SER A 164 -6.05 5.98 12.41
C SER A 164 -7.00 6.57 13.45
N THR A 165 -7.88 5.76 14.04
CA THR A 165 -8.77 6.19 15.14
C THR A 165 -7.96 6.51 16.38
N ILE A 166 -7.02 5.63 16.77
CA ILE A 166 -6.15 5.84 17.93
C ILE A 166 -5.35 7.14 17.74
N PHE A 167 -4.72 7.33 16.57
CA PHE A 167 -3.95 8.53 16.28
C PHE A 167 -4.81 9.80 16.34
N ARG A 168 -6.00 9.76 15.74
CA ARG A 168 -6.95 10.87 15.83
C ARG A 168 -7.32 11.17 17.28
N SER A 169 -7.62 10.17 18.09
CA SER A 169 -7.97 10.37 19.50
C SER A 169 -6.83 11.02 20.28
N MET A 170 -5.56 10.61 20.03
CA MET A 170 -4.39 11.26 20.64
C MET A 170 -4.29 12.77 20.33
N LEU A 171 -4.71 13.18 19.12
CA LEU A 171 -4.64 14.58 18.69
C LEU A 171 -5.77 15.47 19.21
N ILE A 172 -6.93 14.88 19.53
CA ILE A 172 -8.13 15.64 19.89
C ILE A 172 -8.56 15.50 21.35
N THR A 173 -8.00 14.53 22.09
CA THR A 173 -8.29 14.37 23.52
C THR A 173 -7.50 15.37 24.33
N PRO A 174 -8.14 16.30 25.05
CA PRO A 174 -7.44 17.27 25.87
C PRO A 174 -6.65 16.61 27.00
N PRO A 175 -5.52 17.18 27.42
CA PRO A 175 -4.64 16.58 28.41
C PRO A 175 -5.26 16.51 29.83
N TYR A 176 -6.23 17.35 30.12
CA TYR A 176 -6.87 17.46 31.42
C TYR A 176 -8.01 16.49 31.67
N CYS A 177 -8.48 15.78 30.65
CA CYS A 177 -9.73 15.00 30.76
C CYS A 177 -9.60 13.79 31.71
N PHE A 178 -8.51 13.06 31.63
CA PHE A 178 -8.23 11.86 32.43
C PHE A 178 -6.78 11.42 32.24
N PRO A 179 -6.21 10.65 33.18
CA PRO A 179 -4.93 9.99 32.98
C PRO A 179 -5.05 8.85 31.96
N ALA A 180 -3.96 8.34 31.43
CA ALA A 180 -3.95 7.16 30.55
C ALA A 180 -4.63 5.97 31.25
N VAL A 181 -4.26 5.74 32.51
CA VAL A 181 -4.83 4.77 33.45
C VAL A 181 -4.68 5.35 34.84
N TYR A 182 -5.62 5.09 35.74
CA TYR A 182 -5.50 5.51 37.14
C TYR A 182 -4.39 4.74 37.85
N SER A 183 -3.86 5.31 38.94
CA SER A 183 -2.76 4.73 39.69
C SER A 183 -3.05 3.34 40.27
N ASP A 184 -4.31 2.99 40.46
CA ASP A 184 -4.78 1.66 40.90
C ASP A 184 -5.01 0.67 39.74
N GLY A 185 -4.75 1.09 38.49
CA GLY A 185 -4.97 0.26 37.28
C GLY A 185 -6.38 0.38 36.71
N THR A 186 -7.30 1.13 37.31
CA THR A 186 -8.65 1.33 36.80
C THR A 186 -8.63 2.09 35.46
N VAL A 187 -9.46 1.65 34.51
CA VAL A 187 -9.53 2.25 33.17
C VAL A 187 -10.24 3.59 33.23
N ALA A 188 -9.50 4.64 32.90
CA ALA A 188 -9.95 6.02 32.96
C ALA A 188 -10.83 6.42 31.78
N THR A 189 -11.86 7.22 32.05
CA THR A 189 -12.68 7.91 31.04
C THR A 189 -13.19 9.23 31.57
N TYR A 190 -13.73 10.06 30.68
CA TYR A 190 -14.36 11.32 31.07
C TYR A 190 -15.73 11.08 31.71
N GLU A 191 -16.17 12.01 32.57
CA GLU A 191 -17.44 11.92 33.31
C GLU A 191 -18.65 11.61 32.43
N GLN A 192 -18.67 12.14 31.21
CA GLN A 192 -19.67 11.84 30.20
C GLN A 192 -18.97 11.59 28.86
N GLU A 193 -18.93 10.32 28.42
CA GLU A 193 -18.47 10.02 27.06
C GLU A 193 -19.46 10.58 26.04
N ARG A 194 -19.23 11.82 25.58
CA ARG A 194 -20.00 12.44 24.51
C ARG A 194 -19.23 12.30 23.19
N GLY A 195 -19.72 11.41 22.32
CA GLY A 195 -19.15 11.23 20.97
C GLY A 195 -17.73 10.65 20.94
N VAL A 196 -17.05 10.87 19.82
CA VAL A 196 -15.71 10.29 19.55
C VAL A 196 -14.59 11.03 20.28
N ASN A 197 -14.82 12.25 20.70
CA ASN A 197 -13.78 13.21 21.11
C ASN A 197 -13.27 13.04 22.56
N MET A 198 -13.92 12.18 23.33
CA MET A 198 -13.58 11.94 24.73
C MET A 198 -13.23 10.46 25.01
N ARG A 199 -12.80 9.74 24.00
CA ARG A 199 -12.35 8.36 24.18
C ARG A 199 -10.89 8.32 24.54
N ASN A 200 -10.57 7.62 25.60
CA ASN A 200 -9.21 7.41 26.06
C ASN A 200 -8.37 6.68 25.01
N PRO A 201 -7.33 7.35 24.40
CA PRO A 201 -6.52 6.73 23.35
C PRO A 201 -5.69 5.55 23.87
N TYR A 202 -5.30 5.57 25.14
CA TYR A 202 -4.62 4.46 25.79
C TYR A 202 -5.53 3.23 25.84
N ASN A 203 -6.78 3.41 26.25
CA ASN A 203 -7.77 2.34 26.26
C ASN A 203 -8.04 1.78 24.86
N GLN A 204 -8.08 2.66 23.84
CA GLN A 204 -8.23 2.23 22.45
C GLN A 204 -7.04 1.38 21.97
N LEU A 205 -5.83 1.70 22.40
CA LEU A 205 -4.64 0.92 22.04
C LEU A 205 -4.55 -0.38 22.86
N MET A 206 -4.73 -0.31 24.17
CA MET A 206 -4.43 -1.41 25.07
C MET A 206 -5.61 -2.34 25.32
N ASN A 207 -6.82 -1.81 25.32
CA ASN A 207 -8.01 -2.51 25.78
C ASN A 207 -9.13 -2.64 24.73
N SER A 208 -8.81 -2.54 23.44
CA SER A 208 -9.81 -2.74 22.37
C SER A 208 -9.85 -4.16 21.80
N GLY A 209 -9.00 -5.06 22.30
CA GLY A 209 -8.81 -6.38 21.74
C GLY A 209 -7.71 -6.40 20.67
N TYR A 210 -7.82 -7.32 19.70
CA TYR A 210 -6.81 -7.45 18.66
C TYR A 210 -7.40 -7.84 17.30
N THR A 211 -6.62 -7.52 16.25
CA THR A 211 -6.85 -7.99 14.88
C THR A 211 -5.58 -8.67 14.38
N ARG A 212 -5.65 -9.96 14.08
CA ARG A 212 -4.62 -10.66 13.32
C ARG A 212 -5.01 -10.75 11.86
N GLN A 213 -4.08 -10.39 10.99
CA GLN A 213 -4.31 -10.38 9.56
C GLN A 213 -3.26 -11.24 8.85
N TRP A 214 -3.72 -12.07 7.94
CA TRP A 214 -2.87 -12.83 7.02
C TRP A 214 -3.22 -12.44 5.59
N ARG A 215 -2.22 -12.06 4.83
CA ARG A 215 -2.38 -11.77 3.41
C ARG A 215 -1.47 -12.65 2.58
N THR A 216 -2.06 -13.34 1.62
CA THR A 216 -1.35 -14.17 0.65
C THR A 216 -1.53 -13.58 -0.72
N GLY A 217 -0.42 -13.36 -1.45
CA GLY A 217 -0.43 -12.96 -2.86
C GLY A 217 0.40 -13.96 -3.66
N ILE A 218 -0.18 -14.49 -4.75
CA ILE A 218 0.50 -15.37 -5.69
C ILE A 218 0.39 -14.74 -7.08
N GLN A 219 1.50 -14.61 -7.77
CA GLN A 219 1.57 -14.15 -9.14
C GLN A 219 2.32 -15.19 -9.97
N SER A 220 1.71 -15.66 -11.03
CA SER A 220 2.31 -16.63 -11.92
C SER A 220 2.13 -16.22 -13.36
N LYS A 221 3.15 -16.49 -14.18
CA LYS A 221 3.11 -16.29 -15.61
C LYS A 221 3.91 -17.37 -16.32
N VAL A 222 3.31 -17.94 -17.34
CA VAL A 222 3.97 -18.80 -18.32
C VAL A 222 3.92 -18.09 -19.66
N GLY A 223 5.06 -18.01 -20.32
CA GLY A 223 5.20 -17.39 -21.64
C GLY A 223 5.95 -18.28 -22.58
N VAL A 224 5.50 -18.34 -23.82
CA VAL A 224 6.17 -19.02 -24.94
C VAL A 224 6.47 -17.98 -26.00
N ARG A 225 7.69 -17.90 -26.47
CA ARG A 225 8.11 -17.09 -27.62
C ARG A 225 8.71 -18.00 -28.67
N GLN A 226 8.20 -17.89 -29.90
CA GLN A 226 8.67 -18.62 -31.08
C GLN A 226 9.25 -17.61 -32.08
N LYS A 227 10.51 -17.78 -32.46
CA LYS A 227 11.08 -17.07 -33.62
C LYS A 227 10.53 -17.72 -34.89
N LEU A 228 10.14 -16.90 -35.83
CA LEU A 228 9.54 -17.30 -37.11
C LEU A 228 10.41 -16.82 -38.28
N ASP A 229 11.73 -16.81 -38.09
CA ASP A 229 12.70 -16.37 -39.09
C ASP A 229 12.64 -17.22 -40.40
N PHE A 230 12.09 -18.43 -40.31
CA PHE A 230 11.82 -19.29 -41.48
C PHE A 230 10.72 -18.74 -42.39
N ILE A 231 9.83 -17.88 -41.89
CA ILE A 231 8.83 -17.16 -42.69
C ILE A 231 9.44 -15.87 -43.20
N THR A 232 9.97 -15.05 -42.28
CA THR A 232 10.71 -13.80 -42.59
C THR A 232 11.58 -13.41 -41.41
N LYS A 233 12.81 -12.97 -41.70
CA LYS A 233 13.79 -12.56 -40.67
C LYS A 233 13.22 -11.46 -39.79
N GLY A 234 13.31 -11.65 -38.47
CA GLY A 234 12.84 -10.69 -37.48
C GLY A 234 11.39 -10.86 -37.03
N LEU A 235 10.67 -11.85 -37.57
CA LEU A 235 9.31 -12.19 -37.14
C LEU A 235 9.36 -13.10 -35.89
N SER A 236 8.47 -12.86 -34.94
CA SER A 236 8.28 -13.74 -33.78
C SER A 236 6.83 -13.70 -33.30
N ALA A 237 6.36 -14.81 -32.76
CA ALA A 237 5.11 -14.91 -32.03
C ALA A 237 5.38 -15.11 -30.55
N LYS A 238 4.50 -14.61 -29.71
CA LYS A 238 4.57 -14.75 -28.24
C LYS A 238 3.16 -14.97 -27.69
N VAL A 239 3.04 -15.90 -26.75
CA VAL A 239 1.82 -16.10 -25.95
C VAL A 239 2.21 -16.07 -24.49
N ASN A 240 1.44 -15.38 -23.66
CA ASN A 240 1.58 -15.41 -22.20
C ASN A 240 0.23 -15.74 -21.57
N VAL A 241 0.27 -16.51 -20.49
CA VAL A 241 -0.84 -16.75 -19.58
C VAL A 241 -0.37 -16.37 -18.18
N SER A 242 -1.11 -15.50 -17.52
CA SER A 242 -0.84 -15.09 -16.14
C SER A 242 -2.05 -15.41 -15.26
N TYR A 243 -1.74 -15.87 -14.05
CA TYR A 243 -2.73 -16.09 -13.00
C TYR A 243 -2.22 -15.42 -11.73
N ASP A 244 -3.02 -14.47 -11.21
CA ASP A 244 -2.75 -13.80 -9.95
C ASP A 244 -3.87 -14.09 -8.97
N PHE A 245 -3.49 -14.33 -7.72
CA PHE A 245 -4.41 -14.57 -6.62
C PHE A 245 -3.96 -13.77 -5.41
N ASP A 246 -4.85 -12.97 -4.84
CA ASP A 246 -4.66 -12.25 -3.59
C ASP A 246 -5.79 -12.64 -2.63
N ALA A 247 -5.44 -12.96 -1.39
CA ALA A 247 -6.41 -13.23 -0.34
C ALA A 247 -5.96 -12.59 0.99
N THR A 248 -6.92 -12.05 1.72
CA THR A 248 -6.73 -11.50 3.07
C THR A 248 -7.72 -12.15 4.02
N PHE A 249 -7.19 -12.66 5.13
CA PHE A 249 -7.93 -13.21 6.25
C PHE A 249 -7.75 -12.30 7.45
N LYS A 250 -8.80 -12.07 8.23
CA LYS A 250 -8.73 -11.32 9.48
C LYS A 250 -9.43 -12.09 10.57
N SER A 251 -8.75 -12.24 11.69
CA SER A 251 -9.27 -12.78 12.93
C SER A 251 -9.37 -11.64 13.94
N ILE A 252 -10.58 -11.32 14.39
CA ILE A 252 -10.85 -10.17 15.24
C ILE A 252 -11.47 -10.65 16.54
N ARG A 253 -10.93 -10.19 17.65
CA ARG A 253 -11.58 -10.26 18.96
C ARG A 253 -11.60 -8.88 19.59
N SER A 254 -12.76 -8.37 19.86
CA SER A 254 -12.97 -7.07 20.49
C SER A 254 -13.00 -7.20 21.99
N TYR A 255 -12.50 -6.18 22.68
CA TYR A 255 -12.61 -6.03 24.11
C TYR A 255 -13.17 -4.64 24.44
N ASN A 256 -14.01 -4.55 25.42
CA ASN A 256 -14.60 -3.29 25.86
C ASN A 256 -14.73 -3.33 27.39
N PRO A 257 -13.69 -2.93 28.15
CA PRO A 257 -13.71 -2.95 29.59
C PRO A 257 -14.68 -1.92 30.16
N SER A 258 -15.13 -2.13 31.38
CA SER A 258 -15.79 -1.07 32.16
C SER A 258 -14.82 0.11 32.35
N ARG A 259 -15.35 1.34 32.27
CA ARG A 259 -14.57 2.56 32.37
C ARG A 259 -15.16 3.48 33.43
N TYR A 260 -14.29 4.15 34.16
CA TYR A 260 -14.62 4.88 35.35
C TYR A 260 -14.08 6.31 35.30
N HIS A 261 -14.78 7.21 35.97
CA HIS A 261 -14.32 8.56 36.23
C HIS A 261 -14.08 8.74 37.73
N ALA A 262 -12.89 9.20 38.12
CA ALA A 262 -12.57 9.45 39.51
C ALA A 262 -13.25 10.72 40.00
N THR A 263 -13.92 10.65 41.13
CA THR A 263 -14.67 11.77 41.73
C THR A 263 -13.94 12.40 42.92
N GLY A 264 -12.94 11.70 43.48
CA GLY A 264 -12.19 12.16 44.63
C GLY A 264 -11.42 11.03 45.30
N ARG A 265 -11.06 11.26 46.57
CA ARG A 265 -10.46 10.24 47.45
C ARG A 265 -11.28 10.08 48.71
N ASP A 266 -11.34 8.86 49.24
CA ASP A 266 -11.94 8.57 50.53
C ASP A 266 -11.01 9.00 51.70
N GLU A 267 -11.46 8.74 52.93
CA GLU A 267 -10.70 9.07 54.18
C GLU A 267 -9.38 8.28 54.27
N ASN A 268 -9.24 7.17 53.54
CA ASN A 268 -8.05 6.32 53.48
C ASN A 268 -7.14 6.70 52.30
N GLY A 269 -7.52 7.68 51.51
CA GLY A 269 -6.78 8.14 50.33
C GLY A 269 -7.01 7.30 49.06
N ASN A 270 -7.92 6.31 49.06
CA ASN A 270 -8.27 5.54 47.88
C ASN A 270 -9.15 6.37 46.94
N LEU A 271 -8.97 6.16 45.65
CA LEU A 271 -9.82 6.79 44.63
C LEU A 271 -11.28 6.34 44.73
N THR A 272 -12.18 7.28 44.62
CA THR A 272 -13.61 7.04 44.50
C THR A 272 -14.05 7.24 43.06
N PHE A 273 -14.97 6.40 42.58
CA PHE A 273 -15.31 6.36 41.16
C PHE A 273 -16.81 6.38 40.91
N ILE A 274 -17.20 6.93 39.78
CA ILE A 274 -18.43 6.60 39.10
C ILE A 274 -18.14 5.74 37.88
N GLN A 275 -18.95 4.72 37.65
CA GLN A 275 -18.87 3.90 36.43
C GLN A 275 -19.62 4.64 35.32
N VAL A 276 -18.88 5.07 34.30
CA VAL A 276 -19.43 5.78 33.14
C VAL A 276 -19.87 4.82 32.04
N VAL A 277 -19.08 3.77 31.85
CA VAL A 277 -19.35 2.75 30.82
C VAL A 277 -19.32 1.37 31.47
N SER A 278 -20.39 0.62 31.32
CA SER A 278 -20.41 -0.79 31.65
C SER A 278 -19.84 -1.60 30.49
N GLY A 279 -18.77 -2.31 30.76
CA GLY A 279 -18.08 -3.13 29.76
C GLY A 279 -18.37 -4.61 29.91
N THR A 280 -17.63 -5.41 29.13
CA THR A 280 -17.64 -6.87 29.23
C THR A 280 -16.36 -7.36 29.93
N PRO A 281 -16.43 -8.41 30.78
CA PRO A 281 -15.24 -8.89 31.49
C PRO A 281 -14.24 -9.58 30.55
N ASP A 282 -14.68 -10.08 29.40
CA ASP A 282 -13.91 -10.91 28.51
C ASP A 282 -13.87 -10.39 27.08
N LEU A 283 -12.87 -10.90 26.31
CA LEU A 283 -12.82 -10.75 24.89
C LEU A 283 -14.07 -11.34 24.23
N SER A 284 -14.58 -10.65 23.21
CA SER A 284 -15.66 -11.20 22.38
C SER A 284 -15.28 -12.55 21.78
N ASP A 285 -16.27 -13.32 21.34
CA ASP A 285 -16.02 -14.49 20.51
C ASP A 285 -15.21 -14.11 19.27
N LEU A 286 -14.49 -15.08 18.74
CA LEU A 286 -13.71 -14.91 17.54
C LEU A 286 -14.64 -14.57 16.37
N LYS A 287 -14.51 -13.38 15.83
CA LYS A 287 -15.22 -12.97 14.62
C LYS A 287 -14.34 -13.22 13.41
N ASP A 288 -14.79 -14.11 12.52
CA ASP A 288 -14.24 -14.24 11.19
C ASP A 288 -14.87 -13.14 10.31
N ASN A 289 -14.09 -12.13 9.95
CA ASN A 289 -14.53 -11.07 9.04
C ASN A 289 -14.61 -11.52 7.58
N GLY A 290 -14.57 -12.83 7.36
CA GLY A 290 -14.58 -13.41 6.03
C GLY A 290 -13.25 -13.23 5.29
N ILE A 291 -13.21 -13.83 4.13
CA ILE A 291 -12.05 -13.78 3.23
C ILE A 291 -12.31 -12.73 2.18
N GLU A 292 -11.47 -11.71 2.11
CA GLU A 292 -11.37 -10.87 0.92
C GLU A 292 -10.45 -11.56 -0.07
N ALA A 293 -10.96 -12.00 -1.20
CA ALA A 293 -10.16 -12.68 -2.21
C ALA A 293 -10.42 -12.14 -3.60
N GLN A 294 -9.35 -12.06 -4.39
CA GLN A 294 -9.37 -11.66 -5.78
C GLN A 294 -8.50 -12.60 -6.61
N LYS A 295 -9.03 -13.06 -7.74
CA LYS A 295 -8.23 -13.72 -8.76
C LYS A 295 -8.24 -12.91 -10.05
N LYS A 296 -7.13 -12.94 -10.78
CA LYS A 296 -7.00 -12.34 -12.11
C LYS A 296 -6.42 -13.35 -13.05
N ILE A 297 -7.01 -13.47 -14.22
CA ILE A 297 -6.48 -14.23 -15.33
C ILE A 297 -6.20 -13.25 -16.45
N TYR A 298 -5.00 -13.31 -17.01
CA TYR A 298 -4.60 -12.49 -18.14
C TYR A 298 -3.93 -13.36 -19.19
N ILE A 299 -4.43 -13.26 -20.42
CA ILE A 299 -3.90 -13.97 -21.58
C ILE A 299 -3.56 -12.91 -22.62
N ASP A 300 -2.37 -12.97 -23.17
CA ASP A 300 -1.99 -12.21 -24.36
C ASP A 300 -1.29 -13.06 -25.40
N ALA A 301 -1.55 -12.74 -26.64
CA ALA A 301 -0.88 -13.31 -27.81
C ALA A 301 -0.43 -12.16 -28.72
N ALA A 302 0.84 -12.16 -29.12
CA ALA A 302 1.40 -11.10 -29.93
C ALA A 302 2.24 -11.65 -31.09
N ILE A 303 2.13 -10.99 -32.25
CA ILE A 303 3.06 -11.12 -33.35
C ILE A 303 3.91 -9.87 -33.38
N ASN A 304 5.24 -10.05 -33.41
CA ASN A 304 6.21 -8.98 -33.44
C ASN A 304 7.10 -9.13 -34.66
N TYR A 305 7.39 -8.03 -35.28
CA TYR A 305 8.34 -7.93 -36.37
C TYR A 305 9.36 -6.84 -36.07
N LYS A 306 10.65 -7.12 -36.30
CA LYS A 306 11.71 -6.12 -36.21
C LYS A 306 12.82 -6.44 -37.20
N ARG A 307 13.11 -5.48 -38.10
CA ARG A 307 14.18 -5.64 -39.09
C ARG A 307 14.77 -4.29 -39.49
N ILE A 308 16.07 -4.27 -39.70
CA ILE A 308 16.78 -3.14 -40.29
C ILE A 308 17.08 -3.48 -41.74
N PHE A 309 16.67 -2.61 -42.67
CA PHE A 309 16.91 -2.71 -44.08
C PHE A 309 17.96 -1.68 -44.51
N ALA A 310 18.87 -2.07 -45.40
CA ALA A 310 19.92 -1.20 -45.93
C ALA A 310 20.65 -0.42 -44.82
N GLU A 311 20.82 -0.99 -43.63
CA GLU A 311 21.47 -0.41 -42.43
C GLU A 311 20.87 0.91 -41.91
N LYS A 312 19.88 1.46 -42.59
CA LYS A 312 19.30 2.81 -42.32
C LYS A 312 17.83 2.77 -41.94
N HIS A 313 17.07 1.77 -42.40
CA HIS A 313 15.63 1.71 -42.22
C HIS A 313 15.29 0.71 -41.10
N ASP A 314 15.09 1.18 -39.88
CA ASP A 314 14.65 0.33 -38.75
C ASP A 314 13.13 0.29 -38.73
N VAL A 315 12.56 -0.86 -39.02
CA VAL A 315 11.11 -1.13 -39.03
C VAL A 315 10.77 -2.07 -37.90
N SER A 316 9.80 -1.70 -37.07
CA SER A 316 9.23 -2.61 -36.09
C SER A 316 7.71 -2.50 -36.04
N GLY A 317 7.08 -3.65 -35.80
CA GLY A 317 5.62 -3.74 -35.66
C GLY A 317 5.23 -4.77 -34.61
N MET A 318 4.10 -4.55 -33.99
CA MET A 318 3.48 -5.47 -33.03
C MET A 318 1.97 -5.47 -33.25
N LEU A 319 1.39 -6.64 -33.29
CA LEU A 319 -0.05 -6.83 -33.15
C LEU A 319 -0.28 -7.76 -31.96
N LEU A 320 -1.05 -7.30 -30.97
CA LEU A 320 -1.30 -8.01 -29.72
C LEU A 320 -2.81 -8.10 -29.48
N TYR A 321 -3.28 -9.32 -29.23
CA TYR A 321 -4.59 -9.58 -28.64
C TYR A 321 -4.42 -9.81 -27.13
N MET A 322 -5.32 -9.24 -26.33
CA MET A 322 -5.34 -9.48 -24.89
C MET A 322 -6.74 -9.75 -24.35
N GLN A 323 -6.79 -10.59 -23.32
CA GLN A 323 -7.98 -10.84 -22.53
C GLN A 323 -7.65 -10.83 -21.05
N LYS A 324 -8.48 -10.13 -20.25
CA LYS A 324 -8.35 -10.04 -18.79
C LYS A 324 -9.67 -10.37 -18.14
N GLU A 325 -9.62 -11.23 -17.14
CA GLU A 325 -10.71 -11.50 -16.22
C GLU A 325 -10.27 -11.19 -14.79
N THR A 326 -11.11 -10.48 -14.03
CA THR A 326 -10.89 -10.19 -12.62
C THR A 326 -12.14 -10.61 -11.84
N GLN A 327 -11.99 -11.57 -10.94
CA GLN A 327 -13.05 -12.06 -10.07
C GLN A 327 -12.78 -11.60 -8.62
N LEU A 328 -13.73 -10.88 -8.05
CA LEU A 328 -13.75 -10.53 -6.62
C LEU A 328 -14.66 -11.53 -5.89
N LYS A 329 -14.28 -11.96 -4.68
CA LYS A 329 -15.13 -12.86 -3.87
C LYS A 329 -16.49 -12.22 -3.56
N THR A 330 -16.52 -10.90 -3.36
CA THR A 330 -17.73 -10.15 -3.02
C THR A 330 -18.69 -9.95 -4.20
N GLN A 331 -18.29 -10.33 -5.42
CA GLN A 331 -19.10 -10.14 -6.61
C GLN A 331 -19.28 -11.44 -7.37
N PRO A 332 -20.52 -11.85 -7.70
CA PRO A 332 -20.79 -13.14 -8.33
C PRO A 332 -20.29 -13.22 -9.78
N LEU A 333 -20.18 -12.08 -10.48
CA LEU A 333 -19.74 -12.03 -11.86
C LEU A 333 -18.33 -11.42 -11.99
N PRO A 334 -17.41 -11.99 -12.77
CA PRO A 334 -16.10 -11.42 -13.02
C PRO A 334 -16.17 -10.17 -13.89
N TYR A 335 -15.19 -9.28 -13.75
CA TYR A 335 -14.96 -8.17 -14.70
C TYR A 335 -14.12 -8.66 -15.86
N ARG A 336 -14.57 -8.40 -17.08
CA ARG A 336 -13.89 -8.84 -18.29
C ARG A 336 -13.55 -7.69 -19.22
N LYS A 337 -12.33 -7.72 -19.73
CA LYS A 337 -11.82 -6.81 -20.77
C LYS A 337 -11.11 -7.61 -21.83
N GLN A 338 -11.22 -7.17 -23.08
CA GLN A 338 -10.45 -7.72 -24.19
C GLN A 338 -10.07 -6.61 -25.16
N GLY A 339 -9.03 -6.84 -25.94
CA GLY A 339 -8.61 -5.83 -26.89
C GLY A 339 -7.59 -6.33 -27.90
N LEU A 340 -7.54 -5.59 -28.98
CA LEU A 340 -6.51 -5.68 -30.01
C LEU A 340 -5.68 -4.40 -29.96
N VAL A 341 -4.36 -4.54 -29.86
CA VAL A 341 -3.43 -3.41 -29.79
C VAL A 341 -2.43 -3.56 -30.92
N GLY A 342 -2.25 -2.51 -31.68
CA GLY A 342 -1.25 -2.45 -32.73
C GLY A 342 -0.23 -1.33 -32.48
N ARG A 343 1.01 -1.59 -32.83
CA ARG A 343 2.09 -0.61 -32.84
C ARG A 343 2.93 -0.78 -34.08
N PHE A 344 3.24 0.31 -34.73
CA PHE A 344 4.18 0.40 -35.83
C PHE A 344 5.21 1.47 -35.50
N SER A 345 6.47 1.20 -35.75
CA SER A 345 7.54 2.16 -35.55
C SER A 345 8.54 2.05 -36.69
N TYR A 346 8.90 3.19 -37.24
CA TYR A 346 9.89 3.34 -38.30
C TYR A 346 10.90 4.38 -37.91
N SER A 347 12.18 4.10 -38.14
CA SER A 347 13.19 5.12 -38.06
C SER A 347 14.14 5.07 -39.25
N TYR A 348 14.53 6.25 -39.73
CA TYR A 348 15.50 6.41 -40.80
C TYR A 348 16.82 6.96 -40.22
N ASP A 349 17.88 6.15 -40.37
CA ASP A 349 19.27 6.47 -40.02
C ASP A 349 19.43 7.02 -38.58
N GLY A 350 18.55 6.58 -37.63
CA GLY A 350 18.58 7.08 -36.26
C GLY A 350 18.26 8.58 -36.11
N ARG A 351 17.73 9.24 -37.16
CA ARG A 351 17.42 10.68 -37.22
C ARG A 351 15.95 10.97 -37.18
N TYR A 352 15.19 10.36 -38.07
CA TYR A 352 13.74 10.56 -38.23
C TYR A 352 12.99 9.38 -37.68
N PHE A 353 11.93 9.65 -36.93
CA PHE A 353 11.13 8.58 -36.28
C PHE A 353 9.64 8.85 -36.52
N LEU A 354 8.94 7.82 -36.90
CA LEU A 354 7.49 7.76 -37.00
C LEU A 354 7.00 6.60 -36.15
N GLU A 355 6.03 6.86 -35.30
CA GLU A 355 5.34 5.82 -34.52
C GLU A 355 3.82 5.97 -34.67
N GLY A 356 3.15 4.86 -34.98
CA GLY A 356 1.70 4.75 -34.98
C GLY A 356 1.27 3.68 -34.00
N ASN A 357 0.29 4.00 -33.15
CA ASN A 357 -0.28 3.06 -32.20
C ASN A 357 -1.80 3.07 -32.31
N PHE A 358 -2.44 1.94 -32.09
CA PHE A 358 -3.87 1.90 -31.87
C PHE A 358 -4.23 0.87 -30.80
N GLY A 359 -5.29 1.17 -30.06
CA GLY A 359 -5.99 0.23 -29.19
C GLY A 359 -7.44 0.13 -29.65
N TYR A 360 -7.92 -1.10 -29.88
CA TYR A 360 -9.32 -1.41 -30.04
C TYR A 360 -9.73 -2.31 -28.87
N THR A 361 -10.24 -1.69 -27.80
CA THR A 361 -10.44 -2.36 -26.52
C THR A 361 -11.90 -2.27 -26.09
N GLY A 362 -12.38 -3.36 -25.50
CA GLY A 362 -13.74 -3.51 -25.03
C GLY A 362 -13.82 -3.86 -23.55
N SER A 363 -14.80 -3.26 -22.87
CA SER A 363 -15.13 -3.50 -21.47
C SER A 363 -16.60 -3.89 -21.33
N GLU A 364 -16.88 -4.86 -20.46
CA GLU A 364 -18.25 -5.25 -20.15
C GLU A 364 -19.03 -4.22 -19.31
N ALA A 365 -18.35 -3.17 -18.82
CA ALA A 365 -19.00 -2.06 -18.12
C ALA A 365 -20.02 -1.33 -19.02
N PHE A 366 -19.84 -1.42 -20.35
CA PHE A 366 -20.69 -0.75 -21.34
C PHE A 366 -21.69 -1.71 -22.01
N ALA A 367 -22.80 -1.16 -22.53
CA ALA A 367 -23.79 -1.90 -23.28
C ALA A 367 -23.20 -2.62 -24.49
N LYS A 368 -23.81 -3.74 -24.91
CA LYS A 368 -23.28 -4.64 -25.94
C LYS A 368 -22.79 -3.93 -27.20
N ASN A 369 -23.53 -2.91 -27.67
CA ASN A 369 -23.20 -2.18 -28.90
C ASN A 369 -22.18 -1.03 -28.69
N HIS A 370 -21.79 -0.72 -27.45
CA HIS A 370 -20.87 0.37 -27.10
C HIS A 370 -19.65 -0.12 -26.30
N ARG A 371 -19.40 -1.43 -26.27
CA ARG A 371 -18.32 -2.04 -25.47
C ARG A 371 -16.93 -1.70 -25.96
N PHE A 372 -16.78 -1.51 -27.28
CA PHE A 372 -15.47 -1.33 -27.90
C PHE A 372 -15.23 0.13 -28.27
N GLY A 373 -14.05 0.62 -27.91
CA GLY A 373 -13.55 1.92 -28.30
C GLY A 373 -12.26 1.80 -29.12
N PHE A 374 -12.11 2.69 -30.12
CA PHE A 374 -10.90 2.81 -30.93
C PHE A 374 -10.09 4.03 -30.48
N PHE A 375 -8.80 3.80 -30.15
CA PHE A 375 -7.90 4.78 -29.55
C PHE A 375 -6.60 4.84 -30.35
N PRO A 376 -6.55 5.60 -31.45
CA PRO A 376 -5.35 5.78 -32.25
C PRO A 376 -4.44 6.84 -31.65
N ALA A 377 -3.13 6.71 -31.90
CA ALA A 377 -2.13 7.72 -31.60
C ALA A 377 -1.02 7.69 -32.66
N VAL A 378 -0.49 8.86 -32.99
CA VAL A 378 0.65 9.04 -33.92
C VAL A 378 1.67 9.94 -33.26
N GLY A 379 2.95 9.60 -33.42
CA GLY A 379 4.08 10.36 -32.91
C GLY A 379 5.18 10.50 -33.97
N LEU A 380 5.78 11.67 -33.99
CA LEU A 380 6.93 12.00 -34.83
C LEU A 380 8.08 12.44 -33.92
N ALA A 381 9.31 12.09 -34.29
CA ALA A 381 10.47 12.61 -33.61
C ALA A 381 11.66 12.80 -34.58
N TYR A 382 12.46 13.80 -34.29
CA TYR A 382 13.64 14.18 -35.05
C TYR A 382 14.84 14.39 -34.11
N TYR A 383 15.92 13.68 -34.40
CA TYR A 383 17.19 13.87 -33.69
C TYR A 383 18.09 14.82 -34.49
N LEU A 384 18.03 16.13 -34.15
CA LEU A 384 18.87 17.16 -34.75
C LEU A 384 20.37 16.88 -34.52
N SER A 385 20.73 16.39 -33.34
CA SER A 385 22.10 16.06 -32.98
C SER A 385 22.73 14.89 -33.75
N ASN A 386 21.94 14.15 -34.52
CA ASN A 386 22.42 13.05 -35.35
C ASN A 386 22.59 13.46 -36.82
N GLU A 387 22.28 14.70 -37.18
CA GLU A 387 22.49 15.22 -38.54
C GLU A 387 23.97 15.44 -38.84
N PRO A 388 24.40 15.24 -40.11
CA PRO A 388 25.80 15.44 -40.51
C PRO A 388 26.26 16.90 -40.31
N PHE A 389 25.35 17.86 -40.38
CA PHE A 389 25.65 19.28 -40.20
C PHE A 389 25.77 19.70 -38.74
N TYR A 390 25.43 18.85 -37.80
CA TYR A 390 25.52 19.20 -36.36
C TYR A 390 26.98 19.27 -35.91
N PRO A 391 27.45 20.44 -35.40
CA PRO A 391 28.86 20.66 -35.15
C PRO A 391 29.45 19.71 -34.11
N GLY A 392 30.59 19.07 -34.43
CA GLY A 392 31.27 18.15 -33.51
C GLY A 392 31.67 18.80 -32.18
N VAL A 393 32.06 20.07 -32.20
CA VAL A 393 32.38 20.84 -30.98
C VAL A 393 31.13 20.99 -30.09
N LEU A 394 29.96 21.19 -30.67
CA LEU A 394 28.71 21.34 -29.93
C LEU A 394 28.29 20.01 -29.29
N LYS A 395 28.63 18.85 -29.89
CA LYS A 395 28.38 17.53 -29.33
C LYS A 395 29.05 17.29 -27.97
N ASN A 396 30.17 17.95 -27.70
CA ASN A 396 30.87 17.85 -26.42
C ASN A 396 30.09 18.51 -25.26
N TYR A 397 29.24 19.49 -25.56
CA TYR A 397 28.43 20.21 -24.58
C TYR A 397 26.98 19.80 -24.64
N ILE A 398 26.40 19.63 -25.80
CA ILE A 398 25.02 19.23 -26.05
C ILE A 398 25.03 18.01 -26.97
N ASN A 399 25.16 16.85 -26.40
CA ASN A 399 25.29 15.60 -27.14
C ASN A 399 23.96 15.06 -27.71
N LYS A 400 22.80 15.60 -27.26
CA LYS A 400 21.50 15.09 -27.66
C LYS A 400 20.43 16.19 -27.76
N ILE A 401 20.00 16.50 -28.97
CA ILE A 401 18.83 17.33 -29.24
C ILE A 401 17.80 16.53 -30.00
N LYS A 402 16.62 16.36 -29.39
CA LYS A 402 15.49 15.63 -29.97
C LYS A 402 14.22 16.46 -29.90
N LEU A 403 13.64 16.73 -31.07
CA LEU A 403 12.28 17.27 -31.19
C LEU A 403 11.29 16.14 -31.31
N ARG A 404 10.12 16.26 -30.66
CA ARG A 404 9.06 15.28 -30.74
C ARG A 404 7.69 15.94 -30.68
N ALA A 405 6.73 15.38 -31.42
CA ALA A 405 5.34 15.74 -31.38
C ALA A 405 4.49 14.46 -31.41
N SER A 406 3.37 14.47 -30.72
CA SER A 406 2.42 13.34 -30.75
C SER A 406 1.00 13.82 -30.53
N VAL A 407 0.06 13.12 -31.12
CA VAL A 407 -1.37 13.30 -30.93
C VAL A 407 -2.02 11.94 -30.82
N GLY A 408 -3.04 11.82 -29.96
CA GLY A 408 -3.75 10.56 -29.78
C GLY A 408 -5.07 10.74 -29.06
N LYS A 409 -5.92 9.74 -29.22
CA LYS A 409 -7.19 9.60 -28.49
C LYS A 409 -7.02 8.58 -27.39
N THR A 410 -7.49 8.90 -26.18
CA THR A 410 -7.51 7.99 -25.03
C THR A 410 -8.95 7.75 -24.58
N GLY A 411 -9.19 6.66 -23.87
CA GLY A 411 -10.47 6.33 -23.26
C GLY A 411 -10.29 5.80 -21.84
N ASN A 412 -11.32 5.95 -21.03
CA ASN A 412 -11.39 5.42 -19.68
C ASN A 412 -12.66 4.57 -19.54
N ASP A 413 -12.56 3.40 -18.92
CA ASP A 413 -13.67 2.52 -18.60
C ASP A 413 -13.89 2.35 -17.10
N THR A 414 -13.26 3.20 -16.29
CA THR A 414 -13.49 3.24 -14.85
C THR A 414 -14.83 3.92 -14.56
N THR A 415 -15.75 3.16 -14.01
CA THR A 415 -17.09 3.61 -13.63
C THR A 415 -17.32 3.33 -12.15
N SER A 416 -18.17 4.12 -11.48
CA SER A 416 -18.55 3.89 -10.08
C SER A 416 -19.33 2.59 -9.92
N ASP A 417 -20.17 2.30 -10.91
CA ASP A 417 -21.09 1.17 -10.88
C ASP A 417 -20.83 0.22 -12.06
N ARG A 418 -21.12 -1.05 -11.82
CA ARG A 418 -21.12 -2.07 -12.87
C ARG A 418 -22.41 -1.99 -13.65
N PHE A 419 -22.33 -2.17 -14.99
CA PHE A 419 -23.50 -2.15 -15.87
C PHE A 419 -24.29 -0.83 -15.81
N ILE A 420 -23.61 0.31 -15.84
CA ILE A 420 -24.18 1.66 -15.82
C ILE A 420 -25.29 1.92 -16.85
N TYR A 421 -25.44 1.05 -17.83
CA TYR A 421 -26.44 1.12 -18.90
C TYR A 421 -27.76 0.42 -18.53
N ARG A 422 -27.85 -0.23 -17.37
CA ARG A 422 -29.11 -0.82 -16.91
C ARG A 422 -29.87 0.24 -16.12
N PRO A 423 -31.15 0.44 -16.39
CA PRO A 423 -31.97 1.25 -15.51
C PRO A 423 -32.01 0.60 -14.12
N THR A 424 -31.84 1.41 -13.08
CA THR A 424 -31.97 1.04 -11.66
C THR A 424 -33.41 0.79 -11.30
#